data_c8aa8628ae3ad96cfc0116449dd50240
#
_entry.id   c8aa8628ae3ad96cfc0116449dd50240
#
_cell.length_a   1.000
_cell.length_b   1.000
_cell.length_c   1.000
_cell.angle_alpha   90.00
_cell.angle_beta   90.00
_cell.angle_gamma   90.00
#
_symmetry.space_group_name_H-M   'P 1'
#
loop_
_entity.id
_entity.type
_entity.pdbx_description
1 polymer ?
#
loop_
_entity_poly.entity_id
_entity_poly.type
_entity_poly.pdbx_seq_one_letter_code
_entity_poly.pdbx_strand_id
1 'polypeptide(L)'
;MRPIIAAITLLLLTAPPSRAGTRDHIRQQGVVRCGSAIRPGLAFPAEDHTPHGLHIEMCRAIAAAVLGDPNKMEFHFYALRQDFDRIRTADDDVAFVTASELFANRLFDAVLPGPTVFRVATKLMVWDSSPIRHVAELGRTMICDEPGTSPERNLATYATAHNWDANISGWMELEEMMDAFDAGRCPAILGEETALGAIRISAEHGGHPSRILPEPLAITPVMAATPANDPQWAILVRWTIETVLANQGGGNTLDIPGPWLGLDKDWQSRVRARGTYAAIYERTLGKDTALELPPGANAPWHEGGLLVTPGID
;
A
#
# COMPACT_ATOMS: atom_id res chain seq x y z
N MET A 1 57.74 -24.43 53.26
CA MET A 1 56.88 -23.33 52.80
C MET A 1 56.71 -23.48 51.27
N ARG A 2 55.57 -23.94 50.79
CA ARG A 2 55.23 -24.07 49.33
C ARG A 2 54.38 -22.87 48.94
N PRO A 3 54.68 -22.14 47.87
CA PRO A 3 53.78 -21.06 47.36
C PRO A 3 52.61 -21.64 46.60
N ILE A 4 51.40 -21.21 46.97
CA ILE A 4 50.13 -21.48 46.22
C ILE A 4 50.07 -20.43 45.13
N ILE A 5 50.18 -20.87 43.86
CA ILE A 5 49.96 -20.05 42.69
C ILE A 5 48.45 -20.09 42.43
N ALA A 6 47.76 -18.99 42.72
CA ALA A 6 46.35 -18.79 42.35
C ALA A 6 46.26 -18.46 40.85
N ALA A 7 45.75 -19.40 40.06
CA ALA A 7 45.42 -19.15 38.66
C ALA A 7 44.13 -18.33 38.58
N ILE A 8 44.21 -17.07 38.17
CA ILE A 8 43.08 -16.22 37.86
C ILE A 8 42.61 -16.60 36.44
N THR A 9 41.55 -17.36 36.35
CA THR A 9 40.88 -17.67 35.08
C THR A 9 40.06 -16.46 34.63
N LEU A 10 40.57 -15.72 33.63
CA LEU A 10 39.88 -14.59 33.01
C LEU A 10 38.72 -15.13 32.14
N LEU A 11 37.49 -15.08 32.68
CA LEU A 11 36.27 -15.37 31.88
C LEU A 11 36.09 -14.24 30.85
N LEU A 12 36.51 -14.47 29.64
CA LEU A 12 36.13 -13.67 28.48
C LEU A 12 34.59 -13.85 28.28
N LEU A 13 33.83 -12.89 28.76
CA LEU A 13 32.41 -12.73 28.41
C LEU A 13 32.35 -12.45 26.89
N THR A 14 32.21 -13.48 26.08
CA THR A 14 31.86 -13.34 24.69
C THR A 14 30.39 -12.85 24.64
N ALA A 15 30.20 -11.54 24.47
CA ALA A 15 28.88 -11.02 24.10
C ALA A 15 28.40 -11.77 22.85
N PRO A 16 27.15 -12.27 22.82
CA PRO A 16 26.64 -12.88 21.61
C PRO A 16 26.77 -11.87 20.45
N PRO A 17 27.14 -12.30 19.25
CA PRO A 17 27.22 -11.40 18.11
C PRO A 17 25.86 -10.73 17.97
N SER A 18 25.83 -9.41 18.14
CA SER A 18 24.66 -8.59 17.80
C SER A 18 24.32 -8.92 16.34
N ARG A 19 23.17 -9.57 16.10
CA ARG A 19 22.69 -9.74 14.73
C ARG A 19 22.64 -8.34 14.11
N ALA A 20 23.38 -8.16 13.01
CA ALA A 20 23.28 -6.92 12.24
C ALA A 20 21.79 -6.70 11.91
N GLY A 21 21.24 -5.54 12.27
CA GLY A 21 19.84 -5.23 12.00
C GLY A 21 19.58 -5.13 10.49
N THR A 22 18.31 -5.15 10.10
CA THR A 22 17.86 -5.05 8.69
C THR A 22 18.51 -3.87 7.97
N ARG A 23 18.60 -2.70 8.64
CA ARG A 23 19.28 -1.53 8.07
C ARG A 23 20.73 -1.79 7.67
N ASP A 24 21.50 -2.45 8.55
CA ASP A 24 22.92 -2.71 8.30
C ASP A 24 23.09 -3.79 7.22
N HIS A 25 22.18 -4.76 7.17
CA HIS A 25 22.10 -5.73 6.06
C HIS A 25 21.82 -5.04 4.73
N ILE A 26 20.84 -4.15 4.66
CA ILE A 26 20.52 -3.34 3.47
C ILE A 26 21.74 -2.55 3.00
N ARG A 27 22.48 -1.92 3.92
CA ARG A 27 23.71 -1.19 3.58
C ARG A 27 24.79 -2.07 2.99
N GLN A 28 24.93 -3.29 3.48
CA GLN A 28 25.88 -4.27 2.95
C GLN A 28 25.46 -4.79 1.57
N GLN A 29 24.16 -5.05 1.37
CA GLN A 29 23.63 -5.53 0.09
C GLN A 29 23.52 -4.40 -0.96
N GLY A 30 23.39 -3.15 -0.50
CA GLY A 30 23.24 -1.98 -1.37
C GLY A 30 21.84 -1.83 -1.99
N VAL A 31 20.82 -2.53 -1.49
CA VAL A 31 19.47 -2.54 -2.04
C VAL A 31 18.41 -2.69 -0.95
N VAL A 32 17.29 -1.99 -1.09
CA VAL A 32 16.06 -2.17 -0.29
C VAL A 32 15.10 -3.04 -1.08
N ARG A 33 14.55 -4.08 -0.49
CA ARG A 33 13.56 -4.97 -1.11
C ARG A 33 12.18 -4.69 -0.57
N CYS A 34 11.26 -4.37 -1.48
CA CYS A 34 9.85 -4.14 -1.13
C CYS A 34 8.95 -5.07 -1.93
N GLY A 35 7.75 -5.32 -1.39
CA GLY A 35 6.76 -6.13 -2.09
C GLY A 35 5.32 -5.66 -1.85
N SER A 36 4.41 -6.02 -2.75
CA SER A 36 2.98 -5.74 -2.66
C SER A 36 2.19 -6.58 -3.66
N ALA A 37 0.91 -6.81 -3.38
CA ALA A 37 -0.01 -7.31 -4.38
C ALA A 37 -0.10 -6.34 -5.58
N ILE A 38 -0.34 -6.90 -6.77
CA ILE A 38 -0.51 -6.10 -7.99
C ILE A 38 -1.80 -5.30 -7.88
N ARG A 39 -1.68 -3.96 -7.99
CA ARG A 39 -2.81 -3.02 -8.02
C ARG A 39 -2.51 -1.88 -8.97
N PRO A 40 -3.39 -1.57 -9.93
CA PRO A 40 -3.23 -0.42 -10.81
C PRO A 40 -2.98 0.87 -10.02
N GLY A 41 -2.01 1.68 -10.45
CA GLY A 41 -1.63 2.92 -9.79
C GLY A 41 -0.87 2.78 -8.46
N LEU A 42 -0.95 1.64 -7.77
CA LEU A 42 -0.24 1.39 -6.51
C LEU A 42 1.04 0.58 -6.72
N ALA A 43 0.93 -0.59 -7.33
CA ALA A 43 2.06 -1.46 -7.65
C ALA A 43 1.72 -2.30 -8.88
N PHE A 44 2.35 -2.02 -10.00
CA PHE A 44 2.15 -2.74 -11.25
C PHE A 44 3.39 -2.69 -12.13
N PRO A 45 3.64 -3.71 -12.95
CA PRO A 45 4.68 -3.67 -13.97
C PRO A 45 4.21 -2.83 -15.16
N ALA A 46 5.06 -1.92 -15.65
CA ALA A 46 4.85 -1.27 -16.94
C ALA A 46 5.11 -2.24 -18.10
N GLU A 47 4.92 -1.78 -19.34
CA GLU A 47 5.17 -2.59 -20.54
C GLU A 47 6.63 -3.05 -20.65
N ASP A 48 7.58 -2.25 -20.17
CA ASP A 48 9.01 -2.57 -20.09
C ASP A 48 9.40 -3.39 -18.86
N HIS A 49 8.41 -3.90 -18.11
CA HIS A 49 8.54 -4.63 -16.85
C HIS A 49 9.14 -3.82 -15.70
N THR A 50 9.33 -2.53 -15.83
CA THR A 50 9.75 -1.69 -14.68
C THR A 50 8.60 -1.51 -13.68
N PRO A 51 8.90 -1.49 -12.37
CA PRO A 51 7.88 -1.30 -11.36
C PRO A 51 7.41 0.16 -11.30
N HIS A 52 6.08 0.35 -11.32
CA HIS A 52 5.42 1.65 -11.23
C HIS A 52 4.34 1.66 -10.15
N GLY A 53 4.02 2.86 -9.64
CA GLY A 53 2.94 3.12 -8.72
C GLY A 53 3.37 3.73 -7.39
N LEU A 54 2.39 4.07 -6.55
CA LEU A 54 2.60 4.77 -5.28
C LEU A 54 3.46 3.95 -4.30
N HIS A 55 3.29 2.62 -4.22
CA HIS A 55 4.10 1.77 -3.34
C HIS A 55 5.56 1.76 -3.77
N ILE A 56 5.82 1.83 -5.08
CA ILE A 56 7.18 1.94 -5.60
C ILE A 56 7.83 3.27 -5.18
N GLU A 57 7.06 4.37 -5.22
CA GLU A 57 7.55 5.65 -4.74
C GLU A 57 7.85 5.65 -3.24
N MET A 58 7.04 4.94 -2.43
CA MET A 58 7.33 4.73 -1.00
C MET A 58 8.61 3.91 -0.78
N CYS A 59 8.81 2.84 -1.55
CA CYS A 59 10.05 2.05 -1.51
C CYS A 59 11.27 2.91 -1.89
N ARG A 60 11.17 3.72 -2.95
CA ARG A 60 12.21 4.68 -3.35
C ARG A 60 12.52 5.69 -2.26
N ALA A 61 11.52 6.15 -1.51
CA ALA A 61 11.76 7.05 -0.38
C ALA A 61 12.55 6.37 0.74
N ILE A 62 12.28 5.10 1.03
CA ILE A 62 13.05 4.31 1.99
C ILE A 62 14.49 4.09 1.52
N ALA A 63 14.69 3.74 0.24
CA ALA A 63 16.01 3.59 -0.35
C ALA A 63 16.82 4.92 -0.30
N ALA A 64 16.17 6.05 -0.61
CA ALA A 64 16.79 7.38 -0.49
C ALA A 64 17.21 7.71 0.96
N ALA A 65 16.38 7.33 1.95
CA ALA A 65 16.72 7.53 3.36
C ALA A 65 17.93 6.71 3.81
N VAL A 66 17.97 5.42 3.48
CA VAL A 66 18.95 4.45 4.01
C VAL A 66 20.24 4.41 3.20
N LEU A 67 20.13 4.46 1.87
CA LEU A 67 21.24 4.28 0.92
C LEU A 67 21.64 5.57 0.19
N GLY A 68 20.90 6.65 0.38
CA GLY A 68 21.15 7.92 -0.30
C GLY A 68 20.72 7.96 -1.79
N ASP A 69 20.22 6.85 -2.33
CA ASP A 69 19.85 6.72 -3.74
C ASP A 69 18.47 6.02 -3.85
N PRO A 70 17.43 6.70 -4.39
CA PRO A 70 16.09 6.14 -4.54
C PRO A 70 16.01 4.96 -5.53
N ASN A 71 17.01 4.78 -6.40
CA ASN A 71 17.02 3.71 -7.38
C ASN A 71 17.63 2.41 -6.84
N LYS A 72 18.22 2.44 -5.66
CA LYS A 72 18.74 1.26 -4.96
C LYS A 72 17.63 0.48 -4.26
N MET A 73 16.65 0.05 -5.05
CA MET A 73 15.55 -0.78 -4.57
C MET A 73 15.21 -1.87 -5.58
N GLU A 74 14.69 -2.99 -5.06
CA GLU A 74 14.03 -4.06 -5.82
C GLU A 74 12.58 -4.12 -5.38
N PHE A 75 11.68 -4.42 -6.33
CA PHE A 75 10.26 -4.51 -6.02
C PHE A 75 9.70 -5.85 -6.52
N HIS A 76 9.02 -6.58 -5.61
CA HIS A 76 8.44 -7.89 -5.86
C HIS A 76 6.91 -7.79 -5.91
N PHE A 77 6.33 -8.26 -7.01
CA PHE A 77 4.89 -8.33 -7.16
C PHE A 77 4.37 -9.64 -6.56
N TYR A 78 3.47 -9.55 -5.59
CA TYR A 78 2.81 -10.69 -4.96
C TYR A 78 1.60 -11.07 -5.81
N ALA A 79 1.81 -11.98 -6.76
CA ALA A 79 0.77 -12.51 -7.63
C ALA A 79 0.06 -13.73 -7.01
N LEU A 80 0.81 -14.49 -6.20
CA LEU A 80 0.33 -15.71 -5.57
C LEU A 80 0.42 -15.59 -4.05
N ARG A 81 -0.41 -16.37 -3.35
CA ARG A 81 -0.41 -16.39 -1.88
C ARG A 81 0.97 -16.68 -1.28
N GLN A 82 1.74 -17.56 -1.88
CA GLN A 82 3.09 -17.91 -1.42
C GLN A 82 4.08 -16.73 -1.52
N ASP A 83 3.83 -15.74 -2.36
CA ASP A 83 4.72 -14.59 -2.51
C ASP A 83 4.74 -13.72 -1.25
N PHE A 84 3.66 -13.77 -0.44
CA PHE A 84 3.61 -13.11 0.86
C PHE A 84 4.54 -13.75 1.90
N ASP A 85 5.08 -14.94 1.66
CA ASP A 85 6.08 -15.52 2.56
C ASP A 85 7.40 -14.76 2.53
N ARG A 86 7.69 -13.98 1.48
CA ARG A 86 8.90 -13.15 1.37
C ARG A 86 9.06 -12.16 2.53
N ILE A 87 7.95 -11.52 2.97
CA ILE A 87 8.02 -10.64 4.14
C ILE A 87 8.12 -11.44 5.45
N ARG A 88 7.57 -12.65 5.53
CA ARG A 88 7.69 -13.55 6.67
C ARG A 88 9.13 -14.01 6.88
N THR A 89 9.82 -14.36 5.79
CA THR A 89 11.20 -14.84 5.82
C THR A 89 12.23 -13.71 5.85
N ALA A 90 11.80 -12.45 5.77
CA ALA A 90 12.64 -11.27 5.63
C ALA A 90 13.48 -11.27 4.33
N ASP A 91 12.96 -11.93 3.26
CA ASP A 91 13.49 -11.77 1.90
C ASP A 91 13.07 -10.43 1.30
N ASP A 92 11.97 -9.86 1.80
CA ASP A 92 11.57 -8.47 1.59
C ASP A 92 11.71 -7.70 2.91
N ASP A 93 12.22 -6.48 2.83
CA ASP A 93 12.44 -5.60 3.97
C ASP A 93 11.16 -4.85 4.35
N VAL A 94 10.27 -4.60 3.36
CA VAL A 94 8.99 -3.90 3.54
C VAL A 94 7.94 -4.51 2.61
N ALA A 95 6.72 -4.72 3.12
CA ALA A 95 5.56 -5.08 2.30
C ALA A 95 4.44 -4.05 2.47
N PHE A 96 3.79 -3.68 1.34
CA PHE A 96 2.60 -2.83 1.37
C PHE A 96 1.37 -3.72 1.30
N VAL A 97 0.65 -3.82 2.44
CA VAL A 97 -0.40 -4.81 2.64
C VAL A 97 -1.61 -4.22 3.36
N THR A 98 -2.77 -4.80 3.09
CA THR A 98 -4.00 -4.55 3.84
C THR A 98 -4.10 -5.48 5.05
N ALA A 99 -4.96 -5.13 6.02
CA ALA A 99 -5.25 -6.03 7.14
C ALA A 99 -5.84 -7.37 6.65
N SER A 100 -6.69 -7.34 5.61
CA SER A 100 -7.25 -8.56 5.03
C SER A 100 -6.18 -9.50 4.47
N GLU A 101 -5.15 -8.95 3.81
CA GLU A 101 -4.01 -9.73 3.32
C GLU A 101 -3.16 -10.30 4.45
N LEU A 102 -2.95 -9.53 5.53
CA LEU A 102 -2.24 -10.03 6.72
C LEU A 102 -2.96 -11.25 7.31
N PHE A 103 -4.27 -11.19 7.47
CA PHE A 103 -5.06 -12.31 8.00
C PHE A 103 -5.14 -13.49 7.03
N ALA A 104 -5.43 -13.23 5.75
CA ALA A 104 -5.55 -14.29 4.75
C ALA A 104 -4.25 -15.08 4.56
N ASN A 105 -3.09 -14.42 4.69
CA ASN A 105 -1.77 -15.04 4.54
C ASN A 105 -1.12 -15.40 5.89
N ARG A 106 -1.84 -15.26 7.02
CA ARG A 106 -1.35 -15.58 8.38
C ARG A 106 -0.04 -14.87 8.73
N LEU A 107 0.02 -13.57 8.45
CA LEU A 107 1.20 -12.73 8.68
C LEU A 107 1.13 -11.90 9.95
N PHE A 108 0.03 -11.95 10.69
CA PHE A 108 -0.24 -11.07 11.84
C PHE A 108 0.76 -11.23 12.99
N ASP A 109 1.50 -12.35 13.07
CA ASP A 109 2.56 -12.62 14.04
C ASP A 109 3.98 -12.47 13.46
N ALA A 110 4.10 -12.36 12.14
CA ALA A 110 5.37 -12.31 11.43
C ALA A 110 5.81 -10.89 11.04
N VAL A 111 4.90 -9.93 11.08
CA VAL A 111 5.16 -8.55 10.67
C VAL A 111 4.69 -7.53 11.69
N LEU A 112 5.32 -6.36 11.69
CA LEU A 112 4.89 -5.16 12.40
C LEU A 112 4.17 -4.25 11.40
N PRO A 113 2.85 -4.00 11.56
CA PRO A 113 2.14 -3.02 10.76
C PRO A 113 2.69 -1.61 11.02
N GLY A 114 3.00 -0.89 9.96
CA GLY A 114 3.47 0.49 10.00
C GLY A 114 2.38 1.51 9.65
N PRO A 115 2.75 2.71 9.20
CA PRO A 115 1.81 3.75 8.83
C PRO A 115 0.99 3.35 7.60
N THR A 116 -0.23 3.89 7.53
CA THR A 116 -1.09 3.79 6.35
C THR A 116 -0.52 4.66 5.23
N VAL A 117 -0.17 4.04 4.11
CA VAL A 117 0.38 4.73 2.92
C VAL A 117 -0.70 5.09 1.91
N PHE A 118 -1.80 4.36 1.90
CA PHE A 118 -2.92 4.53 0.99
C PHE A 118 -4.20 3.97 1.61
N ARG A 119 -5.35 4.43 1.15
CA ARG A 119 -6.67 3.93 1.51
C ARG A 119 -7.40 3.52 0.25
N VAL A 120 -7.59 2.22 0.08
CA VAL A 120 -8.33 1.64 -1.04
C VAL A 120 -9.82 1.75 -0.74
N ALA A 121 -10.57 2.37 -1.63
CA ALA A 121 -12.01 2.40 -1.56
C ALA A 121 -12.62 1.22 -2.33
N THR A 122 -13.57 0.52 -1.73
CA THR A 122 -14.47 -0.40 -2.43
C THR A 122 -15.62 0.42 -3.00
N LYS A 123 -15.80 0.38 -4.31
CA LYS A 123 -16.80 1.18 -5.03
C LYS A 123 -17.57 0.35 -6.05
N LEU A 124 -18.54 0.99 -6.68
CA LEU A 124 -19.32 0.45 -7.78
C LEU A 124 -19.07 1.27 -9.03
N MET A 125 -19.08 0.62 -10.18
CA MET A 125 -19.00 1.24 -11.51
C MET A 125 -20.23 0.89 -12.33
N VAL A 126 -20.75 1.85 -13.08
CA VAL A 126 -21.88 1.70 -13.99
C VAL A 126 -21.57 2.34 -15.35
N TRP A 127 -22.33 2.04 -16.38
CA TRP A 127 -22.18 2.72 -17.66
C TRP A 127 -22.54 4.20 -17.57
N ASP A 128 -21.93 5.03 -18.38
CA ASP A 128 -22.27 6.45 -18.47
C ASP A 128 -23.69 6.71 -18.95
N SER A 129 -24.23 5.83 -19.78
CA SER A 129 -25.63 5.85 -20.21
C SER A 129 -26.63 5.48 -19.10
N SER A 130 -26.19 4.84 -18.01
CA SER A 130 -27.05 4.52 -16.87
C SER A 130 -27.59 5.80 -16.22
N PRO A 131 -28.85 5.83 -15.78
CA PRO A 131 -29.38 6.95 -14.98
C PRO A 131 -28.80 7.00 -13.57
N ILE A 132 -28.18 5.91 -13.09
CA ILE A 132 -27.63 5.77 -11.72
C ILE A 132 -26.42 6.68 -11.56
N ARG A 133 -26.43 7.54 -10.53
CA ARG A 133 -25.35 8.44 -10.16
C ARG A 133 -24.84 8.21 -8.74
N HIS A 134 -25.65 7.58 -7.91
CA HIS A 134 -25.41 7.34 -6.49
C HIS A 134 -25.72 5.90 -6.11
N VAL A 135 -25.02 5.35 -5.11
CA VAL A 135 -25.24 3.98 -4.63
C VAL A 135 -26.69 3.75 -4.19
N ALA A 136 -27.34 4.74 -3.60
CA ALA A 136 -28.73 4.68 -3.16
C ALA A 136 -29.74 4.47 -4.30
N GLU A 137 -29.36 4.78 -5.54
CA GLU A 137 -30.21 4.66 -6.73
C GLU A 137 -30.18 3.26 -7.38
N LEU A 138 -29.24 2.39 -6.92
CA LEU A 138 -29.08 1.04 -7.46
C LEU A 138 -30.32 0.14 -7.22
N GLY A 139 -30.99 0.30 -6.07
CA GLY A 139 -32.16 -0.50 -5.75
C GLY A 139 -31.87 -2.02 -5.87
N ARG A 140 -32.54 -2.70 -6.81
CA ARG A 140 -32.32 -4.13 -7.12
C ARG A 140 -31.54 -4.35 -8.41
N THR A 141 -30.80 -3.36 -8.88
CA THR A 141 -29.88 -3.52 -10.01
C THR A 141 -28.90 -4.66 -9.72
N MET A 142 -28.66 -5.52 -10.71
CA MET A 142 -27.68 -6.60 -10.58
C MET A 142 -26.27 -6.01 -10.47
N ILE A 143 -25.54 -6.48 -9.48
CA ILE A 143 -24.14 -6.14 -9.23
C ILE A 143 -23.29 -7.38 -9.46
N CYS A 144 -22.32 -7.29 -10.34
CA CYS A 144 -21.37 -8.36 -10.58
C CYS A 144 -20.11 -8.15 -9.75
N ASP A 145 -19.61 -9.23 -9.16
CA ASP A 145 -18.43 -9.24 -8.32
C ASP A 145 -17.59 -10.52 -8.50
N GLU A 146 -16.40 -10.51 -7.93
CA GLU A 146 -15.56 -11.71 -7.79
C GLU A 146 -15.77 -12.31 -6.39
N PRO A 147 -16.33 -13.54 -6.29
CA PRO A 147 -16.56 -14.21 -5.01
C PRO A 147 -15.27 -14.48 -4.24
N GLY A 148 -15.35 -14.40 -2.91
CA GLY A 148 -14.21 -14.63 -2.01
C GLY A 148 -13.27 -13.43 -1.86
N THR A 149 -13.59 -12.29 -2.48
CA THR A 149 -12.77 -11.07 -2.43
C THR A 149 -13.11 -10.16 -1.25
N SER A 150 -12.26 -9.16 -1.00
CA SER A 150 -12.55 -8.11 -0.01
C SER A 150 -13.71 -7.21 -0.43
N PRO A 151 -13.84 -6.79 -1.70
CA PRO A 151 -15.00 -6.05 -2.18
C PRO A 151 -16.34 -6.74 -1.89
N GLU A 152 -16.47 -8.04 -2.14
CA GLU A 152 -17.69 -8.80 -1.84
C GLU A 152 -18.08 -8.69 -0.34
N ARG A 153 -17.13 -8.94 0.56
CA ARG A 153 -17.37 -8.84 2.01
C ARG A 153 -17.74 -7.41 2.43
N ASN A 154 -17.13 -6.40 1.81
CA ASN A 154 -17.43 -5.00 2.05
C ASN A 154 -18.84 -4.65 1.60
N LEU A 155 -19.28 -5.12 0.43
CA LEU A 155 -20.66 -4.95 -0.05
C LEU A 155 -21.66 -5.61 0.90
N ALA A 156 -21.42 -6.86 1.32
CA ALA A 156 -22.31 -7.56 2.25
C ALA A 156 -22.44 -6.80 3.59
N THR A 157 -21.34 -6.26 4.12
CA THR A 157 -21.35 -5.46 5.33
C THR A 157 -22.12 -4.14 5.14
N TYR A 158 -21.87 -3.44 4.04
CA TYR A 158 -22.56 -2.20 3.70
C TYR A 158 -24.06 -2.43 3.51
N ALA A 159 -24.45 -3.45 2.74
CA ALA A 159 -25.84 -3.81 2.48
C ALA A 159 -26.59 -4.12 3.78
N THR A 160 -25.97 -4.88 4.68
CA THR A 160 -26.54 -5.18 6.02
C THR A 160 -26.75 -3.90 6.84
N ALA A 161 -25.75 -3.01 6.88
CA ALA A 161 -25.82 -1.76 7.66
C ALA A 161 -26.89 -0.78 7.15
N HIS A 162 -27.21 -0.84 5.84
CA HIS A 162 -28.18 0.05 5.20
C HIS A 162 -29.52 -0.61 4.89
N ASN A 163 -29.74 -1.87 5.36
CA ASN A 163 -30.93 -2.66 5.04
C ASN A 163 -31.20 -2.76 3.54
N TRP A 164 -30.13 -2.92 2.77
CA TRP A 164 -30.20 -3.00 1.30
C TRP A 164 -30.20 -4.46 0.85
N ASP A 165 -31.24 -4.86 0.12
CA ASP A 165 -31.34 -6.17 -0.52
C ASP A 165 -30.59 -6.11 -1.87
N ALA A 166 -29.26 -6.18 -1.81
CA ALA A 166 -28.39 -6.12 -2.99
C ALA A 166 -28.54 -7.40 -3.83
N ASN A 167 -28.73 -7.23 -5.13
CA ASN A 167 -28.81 -8.34 -6.08
C ASN A 167 -27.40 -8.61 -6.65
N ILE A 168 -26.72 -9.65 -6.14
CA ILE A 168 -25.32 -9.94 -6.45
C ILE A 168 -25.23 -11.15 -7.39
N SER A 169 -24.37 -11.06 -8.41
CA SER A 169 -24.02 -12.14 -9.33
C SER A 169 -22.49 -12.34 -9.32
N GLY A 170 -22.04 -13.47 -8.77
CA GLY A 170 -20.64 -13.82 -8.70
C GLY A 170 -20.09 -14.33 -10.03
N TRP A 171 -18.89 -13.87 -10.41
CA TRP A 171 -18.13 -14.27 -11.60
C TRP A 171 -16.75 -14.71 -11.20
N MET A 172 -16.37 -15.94 -11.56
CA MET A 172 -15.09 -16.51 -11.11
C MET A 172 -13.87 -15.92 -11.80
N GLU A 173 -14.06 -15.38 -13.02
CA GLU A 173 -13.00 -14.81 -13.84
C GLU A 173 -13.34 -13.34 -14.16
N LEU A 174 -12.36 -12.45 -13.95
CA LEU A 174 -12.51 -11.01 -14.21
C LEU A 174 -12.88 -10.75 -15.69
N GLU A 175 -12.29 -11.49 -16.63
CA GLU A 175 -12.53 -11.34 -18.07
C GLU A 175 -14.00 -11.66 -18.41
N GLU A 176 -14.55 -12.75 -17.85
CA GLU A 176 -15.97 -13.10 -18.04
C GLU A 176 -16.92 -12.05 -17.45
N MET A 177 -16.55 -11.48 -16.31
CA MET A 177 -17.31 -10.40 -15.67
C MET A 177 -17.31 -9.14 -16.54
N MET A 178 -16.16 -8.79 -17.13
CA MET A 178 -16.03 -7.65 -18.05
C MET A 178 -16.85 -7.88 -19.34
N ASP A 179 -16.78 -9.07 -19.94
CA ASP A 179 -17.61 -9.44 -21.10
C ASP A 179 -19.11 -9.35 -20.77
N ALA A 180 -19.50 -9.72 -19.56
CA ALA A 180 -20.88 -9.60 -19.11
C ALA A 180 -21.30 -8.13 -18.91
N PHE A 181 -20.39 -7.28 -18.42
CA PHE A 181 -20.59 -5.83 -18.32
C PHE A 181 -20.79 -5.21 -19.71
N ASP A 182 -19.88 -5.48 -20.64
CA ASP A 182 -19.93 -4.96 -22.01
C ASP A 182 -21.19 -5.42 -22.76
N ALA A 183 -21.65 -6.64 -22.51
CA ALA A 183 -22.88 -7.17 -23.05
C ALA A 183 -24.16 -6.68 -22.34
N GLY A 184 -24.06 -5.81 -21.32
CA GLY A 184 -25.20 -5.30 -20.55
C GLY A 184 -25.84 -6.31 -19.60
N ARG A 185 -25.21 -7.46 -19.40
CA ARG A 185 -25.68 -8.48 -18.45
C ARG A 185 -25.31 -8.13 -17.00
N CYS A 186 -24.27 -7.31 -16.83
CA CYS A 186 -23.82 -6.75 -15.57
C CYS A 186 -23.98 -5.23 -15.58
N PRO A 187 -25.11 -4.65 -15.19
CA PRO A 187 -25.30 -3.20 -15.22
C PRO A 187 -24.49 -2.44 -14.20
N ALA A 188 -23.94 -3.12 -13.19
CA ALA A 188 -23.00 -2.56 -12.21
C ALA A 188 -21.89 -3.58 -11.86
N ILE A 189 -20.65 -3.11 -11.70
CA ILE A 189 -19.50 -3.89 -11.25
C ILE A 189 -19.02 -3.38 -9.90
N LEU A 190 -18.72 -4.32 -9.01
CA LEU A 190 -18.09 -4.07 -7.72
C LEU A 190 -16.58 -4.27 -7.81
N GLY A 191 -15.80 -3.40 -7.18
CA GLY A 191 -14.35 -3.57 -7.11
C GLY A 191 -13.62 -2.56 -6.23
N GLU A 192 -12.31 -2.74 -6.14
CA GLU A 192 -11.42 -1.69 -5.62
C GLU A 192 -11.37 -0.53 -6.63
N GLU A 193 -11.40 0.71 -6.15
CA GLU A 193 -11.42 1.92 -6.99
C GLU A 193 -10.30 1.94 -8.03
N THR A 194 -9.10 1.47 -7.67
CA THR A 194 -7.94 1.41 -8.57
C THR A 194 -8.14 0.38 -9.69
N ALA A 195 -8.73 -0.77 -9.38
CA ALA A 195 -9.07 -1.80 -10.36
C ALA A 195 -10.20 -1.31 -11.28
N LEU A 196 -11.26 -0.71 -10.70
CA LEU A 196 -12.35 -0.11 -11.49
C LEU A 196 -11.85 1.01 -12.41
N GLY A 197 -10.84 1.79 -11.99
CA GLY A 197 -10.19 2.78 -12.84
C GLY A 197 -9.53 2.15 -14.08
N ALA A 198 -8.83 1.04 -13.91
CA ALA A 198 -8.22 0.31 -15.02
C ALA A 198 -9.28 -0.34 -15.94
N ILE A 199 -10.34 -0.93 -15.36
CA ILE A 199 -11.47 -1.48 -16.12
C ILE A 199 -12.17 -0.37 -16.93
N ARG A 200 -12.38 0.81 -16.31
CA ARG A 200 -12.98 1.96 -17.00
C ARG A 200 -12.21 2.35 -18.27
N ILE A 201 -10.88 2.42 -18.20
CA ILE A 201 -10.03 2.72 -19.34
C ILE A 201 -10.21 1.68 -20.46
N SER A 202 -10.21 0.39 -20.09
CA SER A 202 -10.40 -0.71 -21.04
C SER A 202 -11.79 -0.66 -21.69
N ALA A 203 -12.85 -0.45 -20.91
CA ALA A 203 -14.22 -0.33 -21.36
C ALA A 203 -14.41 0.88 -22.29
N GLU A 204 -13.78 2.02 -21.99
CA GLU A 204 -13.80 3.21 -22.86
C GLU A 204 -13.19 2.92 -24.25
N HIS A 205 -12.04 2.23 -24.29
CA HIS A 205 -11.42 1.78 -25.54
C HIS A 205 -12.31 0.81 -26.32
N GLY A 206 -13.11 -0.01 -25.63
CA GLY A 206 -14.11 -0.90 -26.20
C GLY A 206 -15.40 -0.19 -26.69
N GLY A 207 -15.51 1.13 -26.46
CA GLY A 207 -16.70 1.92 -26.82
C GLY A 207 -17.84 1.88 -25.79
N HIS A 208 -17.53 1.48 -24.56
CA HIS A 208 -18.46 1.37 -23.42
C HIS A 208 -18.06 2.33 -22.28
N PRO A 209 -18.17 3.67 -22.44
CA PRO A 209 -17.79 4.62 -21.41
C PRO A 209 -18.57 4.36 -20.11
N SER A 210 -17.86 4.37 -19.01
CA SER A 210 -18.38 4.04 -17.68
C SER A 210 -17.89 5.00 -16.62
N ARG A 211 -18.59 5.08 -15.49
CA ARG A 211 -18.23 5.92 -14.34
C ARG A 211 -18.19 5.12 -13.05
N ILE A 212 -17.26 5.45 -12.20
CA ILE A 212 -17.18 4.97 -10.82
C ILE A 212 -18.11 5.86 -9.99
N LEU A 213 -19.01 5.25 -9.21
CA LEU A 213 -19.91 5.99 -8.32
C LEU A 213 -19.10 6.66 -7.19
N PRO A 214 -19.50 7.86 -6.76
CA PRO A 214 -18.69 8.66 -5.83
C PRO A 214 -18.60 8.04 -4.42
N GLU A 215 -19.66 7.39 -3.94
CA GLU A 215 -19.70 6.88 -2.57
C GLU A 215 -18.89 5.58 -2.43
N PRO A 216 -17.96 5.53 -1.45
CA PRO A 216 -17.33 4.27 -1.09
C PRO A 216 -18.25 3.40 -0.24
N LEU A 217 -18.28 2.10 -0.51
CA LEU A 217 -18.95 1.11 0.35
C LEU A 217 -18.07 0.78 1.56
N ALA A 218 -16.75 0.84 1.39
CA ALA A 218 -15.76 0.67 2.45
C ALA A 218 -14.45 1.36 2.08
N ILE A 219 -13.65 1.64 3.10
CA ILE A 219 -12.29 2.18 2.96
C ILE A 219 -11.35 1.26 3.72
N THR A 220 -10.37 0.68 3.02
CA THR A 220 -9.41 -0.26 3.57
C THR A 220 -8.01 0.35 3.57
N PRO A 221 -7.34 0.49 4.75
CA PRO A 221 -5.98 1.00 4.79
C PRO A 221 -4.98 -0.02 4.22
N VAL A 222 -4.04 0.48 3.42
CA VAL A 222 -2.82 -0.22 3.04
C VAL A 222 -1.68 0.31 3.89
N MET A 223 -0.96 -0.58 4.56
CA MET A 223 0.08 -0.25 5.53
C MET A 223 1.46 -0.68 5.00
N ALA A 224 2.49 0.08 5.35
CA ALA A 224 3.88 -0.35 5.19
C ALA A 224 4.23 -1.29 6.35
N ALA A 225 4.26 -2.60 6.12
CA ALA A 225 4.60 -3.62 7.12
C ALA A 225 6.08 -4.03 6.99
N THR A 226 6.71 -4.35 8.11
CA THR A 226 8.10 -4.81 8.19
C THR A 226 8.18 -6.13 8.95
N PRO A 227 9.23 -6.95 8.75
CA PRO A 227 9.43 -8.16 9.55
C PRO A 227 9.43 -7.85 11.06
N ALA A 228 8.77 -8.70 11.86
CA ALA A 228 8.58 -8.47 13.30
C ALA A 228 9.88 -8.61 14.13
N ASN A 229 10.94 -9.16 13.56
CA ASN A 229 12.19 -9.45 14.23
C ASN A 229 13.13 -8.23 14.38
N ASP A 230 12.78 -7.06 13.80
CA ASP A 230 13.59 -5.82 13.88
C ASP A 230 12.70 -4.58 14.12
N PRO A 231 12.34 -4.28 15.38
CA PRO A 231 11.56 -3.08 15.71
C PRO A 231 12.27 -1.76 15.36
N GLN A 232 13.61 -1.74 15.33
CA GLN A 232 14.36 -0.53 14.95
C GLN A 232 14.17 -0.23 13.47
N TRP A 233 14.13 -1.26 12.64
CA TRP A 233 13.80 -1.13 11.23
C TRP A 233 12.37 -0.62 11.04
N ALA A 234 11.40 -1.17 11.77
CA ALA A 234 10.02 -0.71 11.74
C ALA A 234 9.88 0.79 12.08
N ILE A 235 10.62 1.27 13.11
CA ILE A 235 10.66 2.68 13.50
C ILE A 235 11.24 3.54 12.38
N LEU A 236 12.33 3.10 11.74
CA LEU A 236 12.95 3.82 10.63
C LEU A 236 11.99 3.94 9.45
N VAL A 237 11.38 2.83 9.02
CA VAL A 237 10.39 2.81 7.93
C VAL A 237 9.22 3.72 8.26
N ARG A 238 8.68 3.63 9.48
CA ARG A 238 7.60 4.50 9.94
C ARG A 238 7.92 5.97 9.72
N TRP A 239 9.03 6.47 10.27
CA TRP A 239 9.37 7.88 10.18
C TRP A 239 9.76 8.33 8.78
N THR A 240 10.26 7.42 7.93
CA THR A 240 10.49 7.71 6.53
C THR A 240 9.16 7.94 5.80
N ILE A 241 8.20 7.05 5.97
CA ILE A 241 6.86 7.18 5.37
C ILE A 241 6.13 8.42 5.92
N GLU A 242 6.16 8.66 7.24
CA GLU A 242 5.57 9.86 7.85
C GLU A 242 6.20 11.15 7.29
N THR A 243 7.50 11.14 6.96
CA THR A 243 8.16 12.28 6.30
C THR A 243 7.58 12.52 4.90
N VAL A 244 7.25 11.47 4.14
CA VAL A 244 6.57 11.61 2.83
C VAL A 244 5.16 12.16 3.02
N LEU A 245 4.39 11.58 3.94
CA LEU A 245 3.00 11.96 4.20
C LEU A 245 2.88 13.40 4.72
N ALA A 246 3.81 13.82 5.58
CA ALA A 246 3.86 15.19 6.12
C ALA A 246 4.35 16.23 5.11
N ASN A 247 4.95 15.81 3.99
CA ASN A 247 5.41 16.73 2.95
C ASN A 247 4.23 17.19 2.08
N GLN A 248 3.40 18.07 2.64
CA GLN A 248 2.20 18.63 1.98
C GLN A 248 2.46 19.99 1.30
N GLY A 249 3.73 20.45 1.29
CA GLY A 249 4.07 21.75 0.69
C GLY A 249 3.72 23.00 1.53
N GLY A 250 3.24 22.83 2.76
CA GLY A 250 2.67 23.92 3.59
C GLY A 250 3.41 24.26 4.90
N GLY A 251 4.68 23.92 5.05
CA GLY A 251 5.53 24.51 6.11
C GLY A 251 5.59 23.78 7.46
N ASN A 252 4.70 22.87 7.79
CA ASN A 252 4.83 22.03 8.98
C ASN A 252 5.62 20.76 8.62
N THR A 253 6.94 20.83 8.71
CA THR A 253 7.80 19.68 8.39
C THR A 253 8.22 18.98 9.66
N LEU A 254 7.96 17.68 9.74
CA LEU A 254 8.62 16.80 10.70
C LEU A 254 10.14 16.97 10.59
N ASP A 255 10.80 17.35 11.68
CA ASP A 255 12.27 17.39 11.76
C ASP A 255 12.75 16.33 12.75
N ILE A 256 13.20 15.19 12.21
CA ILE A 256 13.65 14.04 12.99
C ILE A 256 15.15 13.91 12.85
N PRO A 257 15.91 14.02 13.94
CA PRO A 257 17.36 13.87 13.89
C PRO A 257 17.76 12.50 13.32
N GLY A 258 18.49 12.49 12.20
CA GLY A 258 18.96 11.26 11.56
C GLY A 258 19.67 10.28 12.49
N PRO A 259 20.56 10.74 13.39
CA PRO A 259 21.25 9.87 14.34
C PRO A 259 20.31 9.02 15.22
N TRP A 260 19.10 9.48 15.53
CA TRP A 260 18.12 8.69 16.29
C TRP A 260 17.63 7.45 15.52
N LEU A 261 17.66 7.51 14.20
CA LEU A 261 17.32 6.42 13.31
C LEU A 261 18.56 5.71 12.74
N GLY A 262 19.76 6.14 13.16
CA GLY A 262 21.02 5.68 12.59
C GLY A 262 21.22 6.09 11.14
N LEU A 263 20.59 7.20 10.73
CA LEU A 263 20.73 7.84 9.42
C LEU A 263 21.63 9.07 9.50
N ASP A 264 22.11 9.54 8.36
CA ASP A 264 22.83 10.82 8.28
C ASP A 264 21.88 12.03 8.41
N LYS A 265 22.43 13.23 8.54
CA LYS A 265 21.66 14.46 8.74
C LYS A 265 20.78 14.86 7.53
N ASP A 266 21.12 14.41 6.35
CA ASP A 266 20.48 14.85 5.09
C ASP A 266 19.38 13.87 4.62
N TRP A 267 19.10 12.82 5.39
CA TRP A 267 18.15 11.77 5.00
C TRP A 267 16.75 12.32 4.68
N GLN A 268 16.21 13.25 5.48
CA GLN A 268 14.88 13.81 5.24
C GLN A 268 14.82 14.69 3.99
N SER A 269 15.90 15.45 3.70
CA SER A 269 15.95 16.26 2.48
C SER A 269 15.90 15.38 1.23
N ARG A 270 16.57 14.21 1.26
CA ARG A 270 16.50 13.23 0.16
C ARG A 270 15.11 12.61 0.00
N VAL A 271 14.43 12.32 1.11
CA VAL A 271 13.05 11.82 1.09
C VAL A 271 12.11 12.88 0.52
N ARG A 272 12.19 14.12 1.00
CA ARG A 272 11.35 15.24 0.52
C ARG A 272 11.61 15.60 -0.94
N ALA A 273 12.82 15.38 -1.45
CA ALA A 273 13.15 15.56 -2.86
C ALA A 273 12.36 14.64 -3.80
N ARG A 274 11.69 13.60 -3.28
CA ARG A 274 10.75 12.75 -4.05
C ARG A 274 9.44 13.49 -4.42
N GLY A 275 9.17 14.62 -3.81
CA GLY A 275 7.98 15.44 -3.98
C GLY A 275 7.02 15.32 -2.80
N THR A 276 5.94 16.10 -2.85
CA THR A 276 4.84 16.00 -1.88
C THR A 276 4.03 14.72 -2.11
N TYR A 277 3.31 14.26 -1.08
CA TYR A 277 2.41 13.12 -1.24
C TYR A 277 1.37 13.38 -2.36
N ALA A 278 0.82 14.59 -2.44
CA ALA A 278 -0.10 14.97 -3.52
C ALA A 278 0.56 14.85 -4.90
N ALA A 279 1.81 15.31 -5.08
CA ALA A 279 2.53 15.16 -6.34
C ALA A 279 2.83 13.70 -6.70
N ILE A 280 3.11 12.86 -5.69
CA ILE A 280 3.26 11.41 -5.87
C ILE A 280 1.92 10.81 -6.31
N TYR A 281 0.82 11.20 -5.64
CA TYR A 281 -0.53 10.74 -5.99
C TYR A 281 -0.89 11.08 -7.44
N GLU A 282 -0.71 12.34 -7.84
CA GLU A 282 -1.05 12.81 -9.19
C GLU A 282 -0.33 12.04 -10.30
N ARG A 283 0.97 11.75 -10.13
CA ARG A 283 1.76 11.01 -11.14
C ARG A 283 1.60 9.49 -11.10
N THR A 284 0.86 8.93 -10.12
CA THR A 284 0.66 7.47 -10.00
C THR A 284 -0.78 7.02 -10.14
N LEU A 285 -1.75 7.86 -9.76
CA LEU A 285 -3.17 7.55 -9.72
C LEU A 285 -4.05 8.70 -10.25
N GLY A 286 -3.56 9.95 -10.14
CA GLY A 286 -4.35 11.15 -10.38
C GLY A 286 -4.33 11.60 -11.84
N LYS A 287 -4.52 12.89 -12.04
CA LYS A 287 -4.71 13.55 -13.34
C LYS A 287 -3.54 13.40 -14.33
N ASP A 288 -2.35 13.06 -13.85
CA ASP A 288 -1.19 12.85 -14.70
C ASP A 288 -1.13 11.39 -15.25
N THR A 289 -2.16 10.59 -14.98
CA THR A 289 -2.30 9.20 -15.44
C THR A 289 -3.65 8.98 -16.14
N ALA A 290 -3.75 7.90 -16.91
CA ALA A 290 -5.03 7.50 -17.51
C ALA A 290 -6.09 7.06 -16.48
N LEU A 291 -5.68 6.74 -15.23
CA LEU A 291 -6.61 6.38 -14.16
C LEU A 291 -7.48 7.56 -13.72
N GLU A 292 -6.92 8.77 -13.70
CA GLU A 292 -7.60 10.02 -13.32
C GLU A 292 -8.46 9.89 -12.04
N LEU A 293 -7.95 9.17 -11.04
CA LEU A 293 -8.67 8.94 -9.79
C LEU A 293 -8.53 10.17 -8.89
N PRO A 294 -9.64 10.69 -8.34
CA PRO A 294 -9.58 11.76 -7.35
C PRO A 294 -8.98 11.22 -6.04
N PRO A 295 -8.26 12.05 -5.25
CA PRO A 295 -7.64 11.59 -4.02
C PRO A 295 -8.64 11.04 -2.98
N GLY A 296 -9.85 11.57 -2.90
CA GLY A 296 -10.89 11.06 -2.02
C GLY A 296 -10.42 10.90 -0.58
N ALA A 297 -10.49 9.69 -0.03
CA ALA A 297 -10.00 9.38 1.31
C ALA A 297 -8.48 9.59 1.50
N ASN A 298 -7.72 9.70 0.42
CA ASN A 298 -6.28 9.94 0.43
C ASN A 298 -5.91 11.43 0.38
N ALA A 299 -6.89 12.33 0.27
CA ALA A 299 -6.67 13.76 0.44
C ALA A 299 -6.34 14.10 1.90
N PRO A 300 -5.67 15.24 2.16
CA PRO A 300 -5.50 15.78 3.50
C PRO A 300 -6.84 15.96 4.22
N TRP A 301 -6.85 15.80 5.56
CA TRP A 301 -8.08 15.91 6.36
C TRP A 301 -8.80 17.26 6.22
N HIS A 302 -8.05 18.35 6.06
CA HIS A 302 -8.60 19.70 5.87
C HIS A 302 -9.19 19.92 4.47
N GLU A 303 -8.93 19.00 3.53
CA GLU A 303 -9.55 18.94 2.20
C GLU A 303 -10.67 17.89 2.13
N GLY A 304 -11.10 17.37 3.27
CA GLY A 304 -12.17 16.36 3.36
C GLY A 304 -11.72 14.91 3.24
N GLY A 305 -10.41 14.63 3.17
CA GLY A 305 -9.86 13.30 3.18
C GLY A 305 -9.58 12.73 4.58
N LEU A 306 -8.85 11.65 4.65
CA LEU A 306 -8.47 10.96 5.88
C LEU A 306 -6.94 10.93 6.09
N LEU A 307 -6.18 11.67 5.29
CA LEU A 307 -4.74 11.77 5.48
C LEU A 307 -4.45 12.71 6.66
N VAL A 308 -4.04 12.10 7.76
CA VAL A 308 -3.60 12.78 8.98
C VAL A 308 -2.12 12.49 9.15
N THR A 309 -1.33 13.53 9.36
CA THR A 309 0.10 13.42 9.65
C THR A 309 0.35 13.76 11.11
N PRO A 310 1.38 13.19 11.77
CA PRO A 310 1.75 13.59 13.10
C PRO A 310 2.01 15.10 13.12
N GLY A 311 1.20 15.85 13.89
CA GLY A 311 1.49 17.24 14.20
C GLY A 311 2.69 17.29 15.15
N ILE A 312 3.63 18.18 14.87
CA ILE A 312 4.60 18.62 15.87
C ILE A 312 4.22 20.04 16.18
N ASP A 313 3.59 20.23 17.33
CA ASP A 313 3.28 21.55 17.89
C ASP A 313 4.56 22.18 18.46
#